data_5b1bd2e7a2ba0fcc9db4bd4a95164c1a
#
_entry.id   5b1bd2e7a2ba0fcc9db4bd4a95164c1a
#
_cell.length_a   1.000
_cell.length_b   1.000
_cell.length_c   1.000
_cell.angle_alpha   90.00
_cell.angle_beta   90.00
_cell.angle_gamma   90.00
#
_symmetry.space_group_name_H-M   'P 1'
#
loop_
_entity.id
_entity.type
_entity.pdbx_description
1 polymer ?
#
loop_
_entity_poly.entity_id
_entity_poly.type
_entity_poly.pdbx_seq_one_letter_code
_entity_poly.pdbx_strand_id
1 'polypeptide(L)'
;MPIPSNPTSATAGGLARRRVARLVVAALAAAVAAVAALPAAADDHVVFATNWKAQAAHGGFYQALADGTYKRYGLDVEIRQGGPQVNNRPLLPAGKIDFLMTGNLLHSFDNVKNGVPVVVVASMFQKDPQALMAHPGQGYAAFADLKKAPVAFVAKDAQYSWWAWLKAEHGFRDEQLRPYNYNLGPFLADAKSIQQGYAVEEPIAIAKQGGFEPLTFLLADHGYSTYSTTIEARRETVQKNPALVKRFVEASIVGWVNYLYGDRKAADALIKRDNPDMNDELIARSVALMKQLGIVDSGDAATLGIGAMKPERVKDFHDKMVRAGLYKPGEVDLSQVATYQFVNHGVGVDLKKKLEGAR
;
A
#
# COMPACT_ATOMS: atom_id res chain seq x y z
N MET A 1 19.72 52.18 90.51
CA MET A 1 20.56 51.30 89.63
C MET A 1 19.62 50.63 88.61
N PRO A 2 19.66 50.95 87.33
CA PRO A 2 18.88 50.31 86.34
C PRO A 2 19.73 49.17 85.68
N ILE A 3 19.05 48.07 85.42
CA ILE A 3 19.57 46.85 84.79
C ILE A 3 19.51 47.06 83.27
N PRO A 4 20.55 46.72 82.47
CA PRO A 4 20.50 46.80 81.01
C PRO A 4 19.78 45.64 80.38
N SER A 5 18.86 45.92 79.48
CA SER A 5 18.14 45.00 78.66
C SER A 5 19.00 44.58 77.45
N ASN A 6 19.12 43.27 77.23
CA ASN A 6 19.83 42.63 76.11
C ASN A 6 18.97 42.64 74.82
N PRO A 7 19.45 43.00 73.62
CA PRO A 7 18.66 42.96 72.42
C PRO A 7 18.71 41.54 71.80
N THR A 8 17.59 40.98 71.46
CA THR A 8 17.29 39.71 70.88
C THR A 8 17.87 39.59 69.48
N SER A 9 18.70 38.57 69.28
CA SER A 9 19.20 38.11 67.98
C SER A 9 18.14 37.32 67.20
N ALA A 10 17.43 37.98 66.29
CA ALA A 10 16.44 37.31 65.46
C ALA A 10 16.38 37.90 64.05
N THR A 11 17.42 37.68 63.21
CA THR A 11 17.33 38.03 61.77
C THR A 11 18.24 37.20 60.83
N ALA A 12 19.08 36.28 61.28
CA ALA A 12 20.02 35.53 60.41
C ALA A 12 19.38 34.29 59.75
N GLY A 13 18.31 33.68 60.29
CA GLY A 13 17.72 32.46 59.80
C GLY A 13 16.77 32.60 58.57
N GLY A 14 16.19 33.78 58.40
CA GLY A 14 15.21 34.02 57.34
C GLY A 14 15.82 34.24 55.96
N LEU A 15 17.00 34.86 55.90
CA LEU A 15 17.73 35.13 54.65
C LEU A 15 18.36 33.88 54.06
N ALA A 16 18.89 32.96 54.88
CA ALA A 16 19.45 31.72 54.45
C ALA A 16 18.39 30.76 53.86
N ARG A 17 17.23 30.64 54.49
CA ARG A 17 16.10 29.84 53.97
C ARG A 17 15.54 30.38 52.63
N ARG A 18 15.46 31.69 52.45
CA ARG A 18 14.99 32.30 51.18
C ARG A 18 16.02 32.11 50.03
N ARG A 19 17.33 32.10 50.33
CA ARG A 19 18.39 31.83 49.35
C ARG A 19 18.38 30.35 48.90
N VAL A 20 18.23 29.39 49.81
CA VAL A 20 18.12 27.96 49.51
C VAL A 20 16.86 27.67 48.69
N ALA A 21 15.70 28.23 49.06
CA ALA A 21 14.45 28.07 48.29
C ALA A 21 14.56 28.63 46.86
N ARG A 22 15.25 29.77 46.67
CA ARG A 22 15.48 30.33 45.31
C ARG A 22 16.43 29.50 44.49
N LEU A 23 17.46 28.89 45.09
CA LEU A 23 18.37 27.99 44.38
C LEU A 23 17.71 26.69 44.00
N VAL A 24 16.85 26.13 44.83
CA VAL A 24 16.05 24.90 44.50
C VAL A 24 15.05 25.19 43.38
N VAL A 25 14.36 26.31 43.39
CA VAL A 25 13.45 26.71 42.32
C VAL A 25 14.18 26.97 41.01
N ALA A 26 15.36 27.61 41.05
CA ALA A 26 16.19 27.81 39.87
C ALA A 26 16.78 26.50 39.32
N ALA A 27 17.17 25.56 40.18
CA ALA A 27 17.63 24.22 39.76
C ALA A 27 16.50 23.39 39.15
N LEU A 28 15.29 23.43 39.70
CA LEU A 28 14.11 22.81 39.11
C LEU A 28 13.74 23.42 37.73
N ALA A 29 13.77 24.75 37.64
CA ALA A 29 13.50 25.44 36.37
C ALA A 29 14.57 25.12 35.30
N ALA A 30 15.84 25.01 35.69
CA ALA A 30 16.90 24.62 34.80
C ALA A 30 16.78 23.13 34.37
N ALA A 31 16.35 22.23 35.27
CA ALA A 31 16.10 20.83 34.96
C ALA A 31 14.89 20.67 33.99
N VAL A 32 13.81 21.44 34.18
CA VAL A 32 12.65 21.47 33.28
C VAL A 32 13.04 22.06 31.91
N ALA A 33 13.87 23.10 31.87
CA ALA A 33 14.37 23.68 30.63
C ALA A 33 15.34 22.73 29.89
N ALA A 34 16.14 21.94 30.61
CA ALA A 34 17.03 20.92 30.00
C ALA A 34 16.26 19.75 29.41
N VAL A 35 15.13 19.33 29.99
CA VAL A 35 14.24 18.30 29.41
C VAL A 35 13.51 18.82 28.17
N ALA A 36 13.17 20.12 28.13
CA ALA A 36 12.55 20.76 26.95
C ALA A 36 13.54 21.02 25.80
N ALA A 37 14.84 20.89 26.04
CA ALA A 37 15.92 21.12 25.05
C ALA A 37 16.49 19.83 24.45
N LEU A 38 15.82 18.67 24.63
CA LEU A 38 16.18 17.48 23.84
C LEU A 38 15.88 17.81 22.37
N PRO A 39 16.88 17.73 21.47
CA PRO A 39 16.62 17.95 20.07
C PRO A 39 15.51 16.97 19.64
N ALA A 40 14.44 17.48 19.03
CA ALA A 40 13.47 16.61 18.37
C ALA A 40 14.29 15.69 17.45
N ALA A 41 14.18 14.38 17.65
CA ALA A 41 14.84 13.44 16.77
C ALA A 41 14.43 13.78 15.34
N ALA A 42 15.41 13.96 14.45
CA ALA A 42 15.10 14.20 13.05
C ALA A 42 14.28 13.02 12.52
N ASP A 43 13.29 13.33 11.65
CA ASP A 43 12.51 12.29 11.00
C ASP A 43 13.43 11.33 10.22
N ASP A 44 13.14 10.05 10.28
CA ASP A 44 13.88 9.07 9.46
C ASP A 44 13.54 9.31 7.98
N HIS A 45 14.57 9.57 7.17
CA HIS A 45 14.39 9.66 5.73
C HIS A 45 14.15 8.27 5.14
N VAL A 46 13.08 8.12 4.36
CA VAL A 46 12.61 6.86 3.77
C VAL A 46 12.36 7.05 2.28
N VAL A 47 12.99 6.25 1.45
CA VAL A 47 12.71 6.18 0.02
C VAL A 47 11.79 4.98 -0.26
N PHE A 48 10.55 5.28 -0.64
CA PHE A 48 9.55 4.31 -1.05
C PHE A 48 9.35 4.33 -2.56
N ALA A 49 9.60 3.22 -3.23
CA ALA A 49 9.38 3.14 -4.68
C ALA A 49 8.07 2.42 -5.01
N THR A 50 7.35 2.93 -6.01
CA THR A 50 6.17 2.26 -6.58
C THR A 50 6.55 1.48 -7.84
N ASN A 51 5.70 0.53 -8.24
CA ASN A 51 5.89 -0.26 -9.46
C ASN A 51 5.40 0.44 -10.73
N TRP A 52 4.61 1.52 -10.60
CA TRP A 52 3.98 2.23 -11.69
C TRP A 52 3.96 3.74 -11.46
N LYS A 53 3.52 4.51 -12.48
CA LYS A 53 3.26 5.95 -12.38
C LYS A 53 2.23 6.24 -11.29
N ALA A 54 2.26 7.47 -10.75
CA ALA A 54 1.26 7.94 -9.78
C ALA A 54 -0.16 7.80 -10.34
N GLN A 55 -1.05 7.22 -9.53
CA GLN A 55 -2.46 6.99 -9.89
C GLN A 55 -3.31 6.78 -8.63
N ALA A 56 -4.63 6.73 -8.77
CA ALA A 56 -5.55 6.52 -7.64
C ALA A 56 -5.24 5.23 -6.86
N ALA A 57 -4.77 4.16 -7.54
CA ALA A 57 -4.34 2.90 -6.92
C ALA A 57 -3.08 3.03 -6.02
N HIS A 58 -2.44 4.20 -5.98
CA HIS A 58 -1.35 4.54 -5.04
C HIS A 58 -1.79 5.58 -4.00
N GLY A 59 -3.06 5.97 -4.03
CA GLY A 59 -3.59 7.14 -3.36
C GLY A 59 -3.36 7.18 -1.85
N GLY A 60 -3.40 6.03 -1.16
CA GLY A 60 -3.15 5.99 0.28
C GLY A 60 -1.73 6.42 0.67
N PHE A 61 -0.73 6.12 -0.14
CA PHE A 61 0.65 6.55 0.10
C PHE A 61 0.81 8.06 -0.15
N TYR A 62 0.21 8.56 -1.23
CA TYR A 62 0.16 10.00 -1.51
C TYR A 62 -0.64 10.77 -0.46
N GLN A 63 -1.69 10.16 0.09
CA GLN A 63 -2.46 10.75 1.19
C GLN A 63 -1.62 10.88 2.47
N ALA A 64 -0.91 9.81 2.86
CA ALA A 64 -0.05 9.85 4.04
C ALA A 64 1.07 10.90 3.90
N LEU A 65 1.55 11.14 2.69
CA LEU A 65 2.50 12.21 2.39
C LEU A 65 1.82 13.59 2.49
N ALA A 66 0.69 13.77 1.79
CA ALA A 66 0.02 15.05 1.63
C ALA A 66 -0.60 15.60 2.94
N ASP A 67 -1.17 14.73 3.78
CA ASP A 67 -1.82 15.12 5.04
C ASP A 67 -0.86 15.12 6.24
N GLY A 68 0.44 14.84 6.00
CA GLY A 68 1.48 14.82 7.02
C GLY A 68 1.42 13.58 7.93
N THR A 69 0.70 12.52 7.56
CA THR A 69 0.66 11.27 8.35
C THR A 69 2.05 10.68 8.51
N TYR A 70 2.86 10.59 7.44
CA TYR A 70 4.24 10.11 7.56
C TYR A 70 5.05 10.94 8.56
N LYS A 71 4.94 12.28 8.52
CA LYS A 71 5.62 13.17 9.48
C LYS A 71 5.17 12.92 10.93
N ARG A 72 3.86 12.70 11.17
CA ARG A 72 3.36 12.36 12.51
C ARG A 72 3.92 11.03 13.04
N TYR A 73 4.33 10.14 12.14
CA TYR A 73 5.02 8.90 12.48
C TYR A 73 6.56 9.05 12.53
N GLY A 74 7.10 10.29 12.45
CA GLY A 74 8.53 10.57 12.46
C GLY A 74 9.26 10.07 11.20
N LEU A 75 8.60 10.20 10.03
CA LEU A 75 9.12 9.76 8.75
C LEU A 75 9.12 10.90 7.72
N ASP A 76 10.22 11.07 7.04
CA ASP A 76 10.38 11.92 5.87
C ASP A 76 10.39 11.04 4.61
N VAL A 77 9.23 10.88 3.96
CA VAL A 77 9.06 9.89 2.88
C VAL A 77 9.19 10.55 1.52
N GLU A 78 10.12 10.05 0.70
CA GLU A 78 10.21 10.28 -0.73
C GLU A 78 9.45 9.16 -1.47
N ILE A 79 8.47 9.49 -2.32
CA ILE A 79 7.83 8.53 -3.21
C ILE A 79 8.53 8.57 -4.57
N ARG A 80 9.18 7.48 -4.94
CA ARG A 80 9.82 7.29 -6.24
C ARG A 80 8.95 6.46 -7.17
N GLN A 81 8.46 7.06 -8.24
CA GLN A 81 7.58 6.39 -9.18
C GLN A 81 8.29 5.31 -10.00
N GLY A 82 7.53 4.25 -10.32
CA GLY A 82 7.82 3.32 -11.40
C GLY A 82 7.24 3.79 -12.73
N GLY A 83 7.06 2.85 -13.64
CA GLY A 83 6.45 3.10 -14.96
C GLY A 83 6.79 2.02 -15.98
N PRO A 84 6.27 2.12 -17.22
CA PRO A 84 6.43 1.06 -18.24
C PRO A 84 7.89 0.69 -18.56
N GLN A 85 8.83 1.64 -18.40
CA GLN A 85 10.26 1.46 -18.68
C GLN A 85 11.12 1.51 -17.41
N VAL A 86 10.49 1.53 -16.21
CA VAL A 86 11.18 1.67 -14.94
C VAL A 86 11.06 0.39 -14.12
N ASN A 87 12.19 -0.25 -13.84
CA ASN A 87 12.25 -1.42 -12.97
C ASN A 87 12.91 -1.06 -11.63
N ASN A 88 12.12 -0.79 -10.60
CA ASN A 88 12.59 -0.47 -9.27
C ASN A 88 12.95 -1.71 -8.42
N ARG A 89 12.61 -2.94 -8.88
CA ARG A 89 12.82 -4.17 -8.08
C ARG A 89 14.26 -4.40 -7.64
N PRO A 90 15.30 -4.22 -8.48
CA PRO A 90 16.68 -4.43 -8.07
C PRO A 90 17.19 -3.41 -7.04
N LEU A 91 16.53 -2.26 -6.90
CA LEU A 91 16.96 -1.18 -6.01
C LEU A 91 16.77 -1.53 -4.53
N LEU A 92 15.75 -2.34 -4.19
CA LEU A 92 15.46 -2.72 -2.81
C LEU A 92 16.57 -3.62 -2.22
N PRO A 93 16.93 -4.78 -2.79
CA PRO A 93 18.02 -5.59 -2.25
C PRO A 93 19.37 -4.88 -2.34
N ALA A 94 19.56 -3.96 -3.29
CA ALA A 94 20.77 -3.13 -3.37
C ALA A 94 20.85 -2.00 -2.32
N GLY A 95 19.82 -1.82 -1.48
CA GLY A 95 19.79 -0.78 -0.46
C GLY A 95 19.67 0.65 -0.99
N LYS A 96 19.18 0.82 -2.22
CA LYS A 96 18.99 2.14 -2.86
C LYS A 96 17.60 2.74 -2.59
N ILE A 97 16.69 1.93 -2.08
CA ILE A 97 15.37 2.28 -1.56
C ILE A 97 15.12 1.47 -0.29
N ASP A 98 14.21 1.92 0.56
CA ASP A 98 13.91 1.28 1.84
C ASP A 98 12.71 0.34 1.76
N PHE A 99 11.69 0.74 0.98
CA PHE A 99 10.50 -0.04 0.72
C PHE A 99 10.16 -0.02 -0.77
N LEU A 100 9.54 -1.10 -1.22
CA LEU A 100 9.08 -1.27 -2.60
C LEU A 100 7.62 -1.72 -2.61
N MET A 101 6.78 -1.05 -3.38
CA MET A 101 5.48 -1.56 -3.74
C MET A 101 5.60 -2.52 -4.92
N THR A 102 5.10 -3.73 -4.79
CA THR A 102 5.00 -4.69 -5.88
C THR A 102 3.55 -4.98 -6.26
N GLY A 103 3.33 -5.59 -7.43
CA GLY A 103 1.99 -5.85 -7.94
C GLY A 103 1.23 -6.85 -7.07
N ASN A 104 1.78 -8.06 -6.89
CA ASN A 104 1.16 -9.13 -6.12
C ASN A 104 2.19 -10.16 -5.63
N LEU A 105 1.72 -11.23 -4.98
CA LEU A 105 2.58 -12.24 -4.35
C LEU A 105 3.46 -13.04 -5.32
N LEU A 106 3.17 -13.08 -6.63
CA LEU A 106 4.04 -13.79 -7.58
C LEU A 106 5.46 -13.20 -7.57
N HIS A 107 5.59 -11.88 -7.48
CA HIS A 107 6.90 -11.23 -7.36
C HIS A 107 7.65 -11.70 -6.10
N SER A 108 6.92 -11.87 -4.99
CA SER A 108 7.50 -12.29 -3.72
C SER A 108 7.87 -13.78 -3.72
N PHE A 109 7.08 -14.63 -4.40
CA PHE A 109 7.45 -16.03 -4.63
C PHE A 109 8.72 -16.13 -5.47
N ASP A 110 8.83 -15.34 -6.54
CA ASP A 110 10.04 -15.28 -7.38
C ASP A 110 11.25 -14.78 -6.58
N ASN A 111 11.08 -13.80 -5.70
CA ASN A 111 12.16 -13.33 -4.83
C ASN A 111 12.69 -14.46 -3.93
N VAL A 112 11.79 -15.23 -3.30
CA VAL A 112 12.19 -16.38 -2.45
C VAL A 112 12.87 -17.46 -3.26
N LYS A 113 12.27 -17.87 -4.40
CA LYS A 113 12.83 -18.85 -5.32
C LYS A 113 14.24 -18.51 -5.77
N ASN A 114 14.52 -17.23 -6.00
CA ASN A 114 15.80 -16.72 -6.47
C ASN A 114 16.75 -16.25 -5.34
N GLY A 115 16.39 -16.48 -4.06
CA GLY A 115 17.23 -16.12 -2.92
C GLY A 115 17.40 -14.61 -2.71
N VAL A 116 16.47 -13.78 -3.23
CA VAL A 116 16.51 -12.32 -3.02
C VAL A 116 16.11 -12.00 -1.56
N PRO A 117 16.94 -11.26 -0.79
CA PRO A 117 16.76 -11.10 0.66
C PRO A 117 15.73 -10.04 1.03
N VAL A 118 14.52 -10.13 0.48
CA VAL A 118 13.39 -9.25 0.77
C VAL A 118 12.22 -10.05 1.33
N VAL A 119 11.25 -9.38 1.94
CA VAL A 119 10.07 -9.97 2.54
C VAL A 119 8.89 -9.02 2.45
N VAL A 120 7.68 -9.53 2.21
CA VAL A 120 6.44 -8.75 2.27
C VAL A 120 6.12 -8.40 3.72
N VAL A 121 5.86 -7.13 4.00
CA VAL A 121 5.54 -6.61 5.34
C VAL A 121 4.08 -6.15 5.47
N ALA A 122 3.38 -5.91 4.35
CA ALA A 122 1.96 -5.57 4.30
C ALA A 122 1.39 -5.79 2.89
N SER A 123 0.06 -5.93 2.78
CA SER A 123 -0.64 -5.91 1.49
C SER A 123 -1.80 -4.93 1.52
N MET A 124 -1.73 -3.86 0.75
CA MET A 124 -2.77 -2.82 0.78
C MET A 124 -4.04 -3.24 0.08
N PHE A 125 -3.97 -4.11 -0.93
CA PHE A 125 -5.13 -4.59 -1.66
C PHE A 125 -5.49 -6.02 -1.27
N GLN A 126 -6.74 -6.19 -0.87
CA GLN A 126 -7.31 -7.50 -0.57
C GLN A 126 -7.73 -8.26 -1.82
N LYS A 127 -8.03 -7.56 -2.90
CA LYS A 127 -8.27 -8.14 -4.20
C LYS A 127 -7.28 -7.56 -5.21
N ASP A 128 -6.66 -8.42 -6.00
CA ASP A 128 -5.88 -7.98 -7.15
C ASP A 128 -6.84 -7.34 -8.17
N PRO A 129 -6.58 -6.11 -8.64
CA PRO A 129 -7.48 -5.42 -9.56
C PRO A 129 -7.41 -5.91 -11.00
N GLN A 130 -6.63 -6.95 -11.31
CA GLN A 130 -6.60 -7.57 -12.63
C GLN A 130 -7.97 -8.07 -13.05
N ALA A 131 -8.37 -7.69 -14.25
CA ALA A 131 -9.65 -8.05 -14.83
C ALA A 131 -9.51 -8.43 -16.31
N LEU A 132 -10.48 -9.18 -16.80
CA LEU A 132 -10.75 -9.31 -18.22
C LEU A 132 -12.03 -8.52 -18.56
N MET A 133 -11.97 -7.78 -19.65
CA MET A 133 -13.07 -6.97 -20.14
C MET A 133 -13.53 -7.46 -21.50
N ALA A 134 -14.84 -7.34 -21.77
CA ALA A 134 -15.47 -7.71 -23.02
C ALA A 134 -16.47 -6.66 -23.47
N HIS A 135 -16.76 -6.61 -24.77
CA HIS A 135 -17.83 -5.82 -25.30
C HIS A 135 -19.21 -6.39 -24.87
N PRO A 136 -20.19 -5.56 -24.52
CA PRO A 136 -21.53 -6.02 -24.24
C PRO A 136 -22.21 -6.61 -25.50
N GLY A 137 -23.13 -7.55 -25.28
CA GLY A 137 -23.92 -8.13 -26.37
C GLY A 137 -23.18 -9.16 -27.24
N GLN A 138 -21.97 -9.59 -26.89
CA GLN A 138 -21.15 -10.54 -27.66
C GLN A 138 -21.25 -11.99 -27.16
N GLY A 139 -22.17 -12.30 -26.24
CA GLY A 139 -22.35 -13.64 -25.69
C GLY A 139 -21.45 -13.96 -24.50
N TYR A 140 -20.85 -12.95 -23.90
CA TYR A 140 -20.01 -13.06 -22.69
C TYR A 140 -20.82 -12.68 -21.44
N ALA A 141 -21.82 -13.51 -21.09
CA ALA A 141 -22.67 -13.24 -19.93
C ALA A 141 -21.99 -13.59 -18.59
N ALA A 142 -21.08 -14.55 -18.59
CA ALA A 142 -20.36 -15.00 -17.42
C ALA A 142 -18.84 -15.08 -17.70
N PHE A 143 -18.03 -15.07 -16.64
CA PHE A 143 -16.58 -15.24 -16.76
C PHE A 143 -16.17 -16.48 -17.57
N ALA A 144 -16.89 -17.60 -17.37
CA ALA A 144 -16.63 -18.86 -18.08
C ALA A 144 -16.84 -18.76 -19.61
N ASP A 145 -17.58 -17.74 -20.08
CA ASP A 145 -17.77 -17.54 -21.52
C ASP A 145 -16.56 -16.91 -22.20
N LEU A 146 -15.73 -16.18 -21.45
CA LEU A 146 -14.56 -15.47 -21.99
C LEU A 146 -13.54 -16.38 -22.65
N LYS A 147 -13.45 -17.67 -22.25
CA LYS A 147 -12.59 -18.66 -22.92
C LYS A 147 -13.02 -18.95 -24.36
N LYS A 148 -14.22 -18.55 -24.77
CA LYS A 148 -14.72 -18.69 -26.14
C LYS A 148 -14.23 -17.55 -27.05
N ALA A 149 -13.72 -16.45 -26.49
CA ALA A 149 -13.23 -15.31 -27.25
C ALA A 149 -12.13 -15.76 -28.24
N PRO A 150 -12.21 -15.33 -29.51
CA PRO A 150 -11.19 -15.69 -30.49
C PRO A 150 -9.85 -14.97 -30.22
N VAL A 151 -9.89 -13.80 -29.56
CA VAL A 151 -8.75 -12.95 -29.29
C VAL A 151 -8.79 -12.43 -27.85
N ALA A 152 -7.65 -12.50 -27.18
CA ALA A 152 -7.39 -11.90 -25.86
C ALA A 152 -6.17 -10.97 -25.95
N PHE A 153 -6.37 -9.67 -25.76
CA PHE A 153 -5.29 -8.70 -25.69
C PHE A 153 -4.68 -8.73 -24.29
N VAL A 154 -3.46 -9.26 -24.16
CA VAL A 154 -2.78 -9.52 -22.90
C VAL A 154 -1.34 -9.04 -22.96
N ALA A 155 -0.89 -8.29 -21.94
CA ALA A 155 0.50 -7.84 -21.83
C ALA A 155 1.45 -9.02 -21.62
N LYS A 156 2.69 -8.86 -22.08
CA LYS A 156 3.67 -9.95 -22.09
C LYS A 156 3.96 -10.51 -20.69
N ASP A 157 4.06 -9.66 -19.68
CA ASP A 157 4.32 -10.06 -18.29
C ASP A 157 3.16 -10.88 -17.69
N ALA A 158 1.93 -10.56 -18.05
CA ALA A 158 0.74 -11.28 -17.60
C ALA A 158 0.66 -12.72 -18.16
N GLN A 159 1.29 -12.98 -19.30
CA GLN A 159 1.33 -14.32 -19.91
C GLN A 159 2.08 -15.34 -19.04
N TYR A 160 3.05 -14.86 -18.26
CA TYR A 160 3.85 -15.68 -17.33
C TYR A 160 3.33 -15.63 -15.88
N SER A 161 2.12 -15.13 -15.67
CA SER A 161 1.50 -15.01 -14.37
C SER A 161 0.06 -15.53 -14.38
N TRP A 162 -0.93 -14.66 -14.30
CA TRP A 162 -2.33 -15.07 -14.21
C TRP A 162 -2.88 -15.74 -15.49
N TRP A 163 -2.27 -15.52 -16.66
CA TRP A 163 -2.69 -16.24 -17.87
C TRP A 163 -2.41 -17.75 -17.79
N ALA A 164 -1.27 -18.15 -17.22
CA ALA A 164 -0.98 -19.56 -16.97
C ALA A 164 -2.02 -20.20 -16.03
N TRP A 165 -2.46 -19.46 -15.00
CA TRP A 165 -3.55 -19.88 -14.14
C TRP A 165 -4.88 -19.98 -14.91
N LEU A 166 -5.21 -19.01 -15.77
CA LEU A 166 -6.41 -19.08 -16.61
C LEU A 166 -6.42 -20.31 -17.54
N LYS A 167 -5.27 -20.69 -18.08
CA LYS A 167 -5.15 -21.91 -18.89
C LYS A 167 -5.43 -23.16 -18.06
N ALA A 168 -4.80 -23.25 -16.89
CA ALA A 168 -4.88 -24.45 -16.05
C ALA A 168 -6.28 -24.62 -15.42
N GLU A 169 -6.87 -23.53 -14.89
CA GLU A 169 -8.10 -23.62 -14.10
C GLU A 169 -9.37 -23.30 -14.91
N HIS A 170 -9.27 -22.53 -16.01
CA HIS A 170 -10.44 -22.01 -16.74
C HIS A 170 -10.47 -22.39 -18.23
N GLY A 171 -9.44 -23.06 -18.74
CA GLY A 171 -9.41 -23.60 -20.10
C GLY A 171 -9.20 -22.56 -21.20
N PHE A 172 -8.50 -21.46 -20.89
CA PHE A 172 -8.00 -20.53 -21.90
C PHE A 172 -6.87 -21.15 -22.71
N ARG A 173 -6.55 -20.58 -23.87
CA ARG A 173 -5.54 -21.13 -24.79
C ARG A 173 -4.61 -20.05 -25.32
N ASP A 174 -3.35 -20.38 -25.55
CA ASP A 174 -2.31 -19.45 -26.03
C ASP A 174 -2.60 -18.90 -27.43
N GLU A 175 -3.36 -19.64 -28.27
CA GLU A 175 -3.77 -19.18 -29.61
C GLU A 175 -4.63 -17.90 -29.58
N GLN A 176 -5.33 -17.66 -28.46
CA GLN A 176 -6.14 -16.44 -28.24
C GLN A 176 -5.28 -15.19 -28.05
N LEU A 177 -4.02 -15.35 -27.58
CA LEU A 177 -3.17 -14.23 -27.18
C LEU A 177 -2.83 -13.29 -28.32
N ARG A 178 -3.00 -11.98 -28.07
CA ARG A 178 -2.46 -10.89 -28.86
C ARG A 178 -1.80 -9.88 -27.90
N PRO A 179 -0.72 -9.22 -28.35
CA PRO A 179 -0.03 -8.26 -27.47
C PRO A 179 -0.92 -7.10 -27.06
N TYR A 180 -0.95 -6.80 -25.76
CA TYR A 180 -1.46 -5.54 -25.25
C TYR A 180 -0.29 -4.63 -24.88
N ASN A 181 -0.17 -3.50 -25.58
CA ASN A 181 0.89 -2.51 -25.40
C ASN A 181 0.31 -1.18 -24.87
N TYR A 182 -0.65 -1.28 -23.93
CA TYR A 182 -1.33 -0.12 -23.32
C TYR A 182 -2.06 0.76 -24.35
N ASN A 183 -2.50 0.16 -25.46
CA ASN A 183 -3.34 0.77 -26.49
C ASN A 183 -4.64 -0.02 -26.63
N LEU A 184 -5.75 0.62 -26.32
CA LEU A 184 -7.09 0.02 -26.38
C LEU A 184 -7.66 -0.09 -27.81
N GLY A 185 -7.05 0.61 -28.80
CA GLY A 185 -7.55 0.64 -30.17
C GLY A 185 -7.87 -0.72 -30.77
N PRO A 186 -6.97 -1.74 -30.68
CA PRO A 186 -7.27 -3.08 -31.19
C PRO A 186 -8.49 -3.75 -30.53
N PHE A 187 -8.66 -3.62 -29.23
CA PHE A 187 -9.84 -4.12 -28.51
C PHE A 187 -11.12 -3.38 -28.95
N LEU A 188 -11.07 -2.05 -29.03
CA LEU A 188 -12.21 -1.24 -29.45
C LEU A 188 -12.67 -1.54 -30.89
N ALA A 189 -11.74 -1.96 -31.74
CA ALA A 189 -12.02 -2.31 -33.16
C ALA A 189 -12.55 -3.75 -33.33
N ASP A 190 -12.33 -4.66 -32.36
CA ASP A 190 -12.76 -6.07 -32.44
C ASP A 190 -13.73 -6.40 -31.31
N ALA A 191 -15.03 -6.29 -31.61
CA ALA A 191 -16.10 -6.50 -30.64
C ALA A 191 -16.12 -7.93 -30.03
N LYS A 192 -15.52 -8.92 -30.69
CA LYS A 192 -15.45 -10.31 -30.19
C LYS A 192 -14.22 -10.59 -29.34
N SER A 193 -13.30 -9.64 -29.28
CA SER A 193 -12.11 -9.77 -28.45
C SER A 193 -12.39 -9.52 -26.94
N ILE A 194 -11.45 -9.98 -26.12
CA ILE A 194 -11.41 -9.61 -24.71
C ILE A 194 -10.08 -8.89 -24.42
N GLN A 195 -10.11 -8.05 -23.38
CA GLN A 195 -9.00 -7.16 -23.02
C GLN A 195 -8.63 -7.33 -21.57
N GLN A 196 -7.34 -7.47 -21.30
CA GLN A 196 -6.80 -7.33 -19.94
C GLN A 196 -6.88 -5.87 -19.47
N GLY A 197 -6.97 -5.67 -18.15
CA GLY A 197 -6.76 -4.38 -17.51
C GLY A 197 -6.96 -4.42 -16.00
N TYR A 198 -6.80 -3.28 -15.38
CA TYR A 198 -7.20 -3.07 -13.99
C TYR A 198 -8.65 -2.61 -13.94
N ALA A 199 -9.48 -3.30 -13.17
CA ALA A 199 -10.91 -3.01 -13.05
C ALA A 199 -11.22 -1.57 -12.58
N VAL A 200 -10.22 -0.88 -12.04
CA VAL A 200 -10.33 0.51 -11.55
C VAL A 200 -9.78 1.55 -12.52
N GLU A 201 -9.32 1.14 -13.72
CA GLU A 201 -8.65 2.02 -14.69
C GLU A 201 -9.19 1.83 -16.12
N GLU A 202 -8.91 0.67 -16.76
CA GLU A 202 -9.24 0.42 -18.16
C GLU A 202 -10.74 0.52 -18.46
N PRO A 203 -11.71 0.09 -17.60
CA PRO A 203 -13.13 0.29 -17.89
C PRO A 203 -13.48 1.76 -18.12
N ILE A 204 -12.85 2.67 -17.37
CA ILE A 204 -13.06 4.11 -17.49
C ILE A 204 -12.52 4.62 -18.85
N ALA A 205 -11.34 4.14 -19.23
CA ALA A 205 -10.73 4.50 -20.50
C ALA A 205 -11.52 3.94 -21.70
N ILE A 206 -12.02 2.69 -21.60
CA ILE A 206 -12.87 2.06 -22.61
C ILE A 206 -14.18 2.82 -22.76
N ALA A 207 -14.86 3.17 -21.66
CA ALA A 207 -16.09 3.95 -21.71
C ALA A 207 -15.88 5.30 -22.40
N LYS A 208 -14.79 5.98 -22.10
CA LYS A 208 -14.47 7.28 -22.69
C LYS A 208 -14.10 7.21 -24.16
N GLN A 209 -13.29 6.22 -24.59
CA GLN A 209 -12.79 6.09 -25.95
C GLN A 209 -13.74 5.33 -26.86
N GLY A 210 -14.40 4.30 -26.33
CA GLY A 210 -15.27 3.40 -27.07
C GLY A 210 -16.75 3.76 -27.04
N GLY A 211 -17.17 4.63 -26.09
CA GLY A 211 -18.57 5.02 -25.95
C GLY A 211 -19.48 3.95 -25.36
N PHE A 212 -18.92 2.93 -24.71
CA PHE A 212 -19.69 1.86 -24.04
C PHE A 212 -19.03 1.46 -22.73
N GLU A 213 -19.83 1.02 -21.75
CA GLU A 213 -19.30 0.41 -20.53
C GLU A 213 -18.98 -1.07 -20.81
N PRO A 214 -17.73 -1.54 -20.61
CA PRO A 214 -17.36 -2.93 -20.85
C PRO A 214 -17.92 -3.84 -19.75
N LEU A 215 -18.22 -5.08 -20.11
CA LEU A 215 -18.38 -6.15 -19.14
C LEU A 215 -17.02 -6.40 -18.48
N THR A 216 -16.92 -6.24 -17.16
CA THR A 216 -15.67 -6.34 -16.43
C THR A 216 -15.72 -7.51 -15.45
N PHE A 217 -14.78 -8.44 -15.59
CA PHE A 217 -14.68 -9.64 -14.76
C PHE A 217 -13.38 -9.60 -13.96
N LEU A 218 -13.50 -9.33 -12.66
CA LEU A 218 -12.35 -9.28 -11.75
C LEU A 218 -11.82 -10.69 -11.50
N LEU A 219 -10.56 -10.97 -11.80
CA LEU A 219 -9.98 -12.32 -11.65
C LEU A 219 -10.03 -12.81 -10.20
N ALA A 220 -9.93 -11.90 -9.24
CA ALA A 220 -10.02 -12.21 -7.81
C ALA A 220 -11.37 -12.85 -7.43
N ASP A 221 -12.46 -12.47 -8.09
CA ASP A 221 -13.80 -13.02 -7.84
C ASP A 221 -13.99 -14.41 -8.47
N HIS A 222 -13.03 -14.85 -9.29
CA HIS A 222 -13.03 -16.14 -9.99
C HIS A 222 -11.90 -17.08 -9.55
N GLY A 223 -11.30 -16.80 -8.40
CA GLY A 223 -10.32 -17.70 -7.76
C GLY A 223 -8.88 -17.25 -7.83
N TYR A 224 -8.55 -16.13 -8.48
CA TYR A 224 -7.22 -15.54 -8.43
C TYR A 224 -7.02 -14.79 -7.10
N SER A 225 -6.84 -15.55 -6.02
CA SER A 225 -6.97 -15.11 -4.62
C SER A 225 -5.74 -14.39 -4.05
N THR A 226 -4.83 -13.88 -4.88
CA THR A 226 -3.61 -13.21 -4.42
C THR A 226 -3.90 -11.96 -3.59
N TYR A 227 -2.99 -11.63 -2.69
CA TYR A 227 -2.83 -10.28 -2.18
C TYR A 227 -2.12 -9.41 -3.22
N SER A 228 -2.44 -8.10 -3.25
CA SER A 228 -1.89 -7.17 -4.24
C SER A 228 -1.49 -5.84 -3.62
N THR A 229 -0.75 -5.02 -4.36
CA THR A 229 -0.15 -3.79 -3.83
C THR A 229 0.59 -4.09 -2.55
N THR A 230 1.49 -5.09 -2.63
CA THR A 230 2.29 -5.55 -1.49
C THR A 230 3.45 -4.61 -1.25
N ILE A 231 3.78 -4.38 0.02
CA ILE A 231 4.96 -3.63 0.44
C ILE A 231 6.05 -4.62 0.81
N GLU A 232 7.21 -4.52 0.16
CA GLU A 232 8.39 -5.30 0.46
C GLU A 232 9.45 -4.44 1.17
N ALA A 233 10.17 -5.06 2.10
CA ALA A 233 11.35 -4.52 2.77
C ALA A 233 12.51 -5.53 2.73
N ARG A 234 13.75 -5.07 2.90
CA ARG A 234 14.89 -5.98 3.11
C ARG A 234 14.70 -6.74 4.42
N ARG A 235 15.03 -8.04 4.44
CA ARG A 235 15.02 -8.86 5.67
C ARG A 235 15.91 -8.25 6.76
N GLU A 236 17.05 -7.70 6.35
CA GLU A 236 17.97 -7.00 7.26
C GLU A 236 17.29 -5.81 7.95
N THR A 237 16.53 -5.00 7.20
CA THR A 237 15.77 -3.86 7.77
C THR A 237 14.72 -4.33 8.77
N VAL A 238 13.99 -5.40 8.44
CA VAL A 238 12.99 -6.01 9.35
C VAL A 238 13.65 -6.49 10.65
N GLN A 239 14.83 -7.07 10.59
CA GLN A 239 15.56 -7.60 11.75
C GLN A 239 16.22 -6.50 12.58
N LYS A 240 16.89 -5.53 11.93
CA LYS A 240 17.71 -4.52 12.63
C LYS A 240 16.92 -3.27 13.02
N ASN A 241 15.89 -2.89 12.27
CA ASN A 241 15.07 -1.72 12.55
C ASN A 241 13.55 -2.00 12.35
N PRO A 242 12.97 -2.94 13.11
CA PRO A 242 11.53 -3.27 13.02
C PRO A 242 10.64 -2.07 13.37
N ALA A 243 11.13 -1.13 14.19
CA ALA A 243 10.38 0.09 14.54
C ALA A 243 10.16 1.01 13.32
N LEU A 244 11.14 1.14 12.42
CA LEU A 244 10.99 1.89 11.17
C LEU A 244 9.93 1.24 10.28
N VAL A 245 10.01 -0.09 10.10
CA VAL A 245 9.06 -0.84 9.28
C VAL A 245 7.65 -0.69 9.83
N LYS A 246 7.47 -0.83 11.15
CA LYS A 246 6.17 -0.65 11.81
C LYS A 246 5.58 0.73 11.54
N ARG A 247 6.36 1.81 11.77
CA ARG A 247 5.91 3.18 11.55
C ARG A 247 5.51 3.43 10.11
N PHE A 248 6.30 2.94 9.13
CA PHE A 248 5.99 3.10 7.72
C PHE A 248 4.71 2.35 7.32
N VAL A 249 4.54 1.10 7.76
CA VAL A 249 3.33 0.29 7.47
C VAL A 249 2.10 0.94 8.10
N GLU A 250 2.13 1.29 9.38
CA GLU A 250 1.00 1.90 10.07
C GLU A 250 0.61 3.25 9.48
N ALA A 251 1.58 4.12 9.17
CA ALA A 251 1.33 5.39 8.51
C ALA A 251 0.71 5.20 7.12
N SER A 252 1.17 4.22 6.36
CA SER A 252 0.59 3.88 5.06
C SER A 252 -0.86 3.38 5.19
N ILE A 253 -1.15 2.55 6.19
CA ILE A 253 -2.52 2.08 6.50
C ILE A 253 -3.44 3.27 6.80
N VAL A 254 -3.01 4.18 7.69
CA VAL A 254 -3.77 5.40 8.02
C VAL A 254 -3.98 6.27 6.78
N GLY A 255 -2.96 6.41 5.94
CA GLY A 255 -3.06 7.10 4.66
C GLY A 255 -4.13 6.50 3.75
N TRP A 256 -4.19 5.17 3.65
CA TRP A 256 -5.23 4.49 2.86
C TRP A 256 -6.64 4.70 3.42
N VAL A 257 -6.81 4.67 4.75
CA VAL A 257 -8.10 4.99 5.38
C VAL A 257 -8.51 6.43 5.07
N ASN A 258 -7.60 7.40 5.24
CA ASN A 258 -7.87 8.79 4.94
C ASN A 258 -8.19 9.02 3.46
N TYR A 259 -7.49 8.33 2.55
CA TYR A 259 -7.71 8.43 1.10
C TYR A 259 -9.12 7.96 0.69
N LEU A 260 -9.54 6.82 1.24
CA LEU A 260 -10.83 6.23 0.89
C LEU A 260 -12.02 6.92 1.59
N TYR A 261 -11.84 7.42 2.82
CA TYR A 261 -12.91 7.86 3.68
C TYR A 261 -12.83 9.33 4.12
N GLY A 262 -11.67 9.98 3.97
CA GLY A 262 -11.43 11.38 4.34
C GLY A 262 -11.45 12.35 3.15
N ASP A 263 -10.82 13.52 3.33
CA ASP A 263 -10.56 14.50 2.26
C ASP A 263 -9.23 14.15 1.58
N ARG A 264 -9.30 13.82 0.29
CA ARG A 264 -8.15 13.42 -0.51
C ARG A 264 -7.63 14.49 -1.48
N LYS A 265 -8.18 15.70 -1.46
CA LYS A 265 -7.85 16.76 -2.45
C LYS A 265 -6.35 17.02 -2.58
N ALA A 266 -5.64 17.07 -1.45
CA ALA A 266 -4.20 17.30 -1.45
C ALA A 266 -3.43 16.12 -2.04
N ALA A 267 -3.84 14.89 -1.78
CA ALA A 267 -3.26 13.68 -2.38
C ALA A 267 -3.52 13.62 -3.89
N ASP A 268 -4.76 13.90 -4.31
CA ASP A 268 -5.14 13.95 -5.73
C ASP A 268 -4.32 15.00 -6.50
N ALA A 269 -4.04 16.16 -5.87
CA ALA A 269 -3.17 17.19 -6.43
C ALA A 269 -1.73 16.70 -6.62
N LEU A 270 -1.17 15.96 -5.66
CA LEU A 270 0.15 15.36 -5.79
C LEU A 270 0.19 14.28 -6.88
N ILE A 271 -0.82 13.42 -6.96
CA ILE A 271 -0.94 12.41 -8.01
C ILE A 271 -0.95 13.06 -9.40
N LYS A 272 -1.74 14.10 -9.61
CA LYS A 272 -1.81 14.84 -10.88
C LYS A 272 -0.51 15.59 -11.22
N ARG A 273 0.18 16.12 -10.20
CA ARG A 273 1.51 16.73 -10.39
C ARG A 273 2.53 15.72 -10.89
N ASP A 274 2.52 14.53 -10.30
CA ASP A 274 3.51 13.49 -10.57
C ASP A 274 3.16 12.64 -11.82
N ASN A 275 1.88 12.59 -12.19
CA ASN A 275 1.40 11.97 -13.42
C ASN A 275 0.33 12.84 -14.10
N PRO A 276 0.71 13.67 -15.08
CA PRO A 276 -0.22 14.55 -15.80
C PRO A 276 -1.30 13.83 -16.63
N ASP A 277 -1.18 12.50 -16.83
CA ASP A 277 -2.23 11.70 -17.46
C ASP A 277 -3.47 11.53 -16.57
N MET A 278 -3.33 11.79 -15.24
CA MET A 278 -4.41 11.75 -14.26
C MET A 278 -5.21 13.05 -14.23
N ASN A 279 -6.52 12.95 -14.01
CA ASN A 279 -7.42 14.07 -13.77
C ASN A 279 -8.45 13.74 -12.67
N ASP A 280 -9.20 14.75 -12.21
CA ASP A 280 -10.11 14.60 -11.08
C ASP A 280 -11.21 13.57 -11.34
N GLU A 281 -11.75 13.52 -12.56
CA GLU A 281 -12.78 12.55 -12.95
C GLU A 281 -12.26 11.12 -12.89
N LEU A 282 -11.11 10.86 -13.50
CA LEU A 282 -10.49 9.54 -13.52
C LEU A 282 -10.17 9.07 -12.09
N ILE A 283 -9.55 9.93 -11.27
CA ILE A 283 -9.24 9.61 -9.89
C ILE A 283 -10.52 9.31 -9.09
N ALA A 284 -11.55 10.14 -9.23
CA ALA A 284 -12.82 9.96 -8.50
C ALA A 284 -13.52 8.64 -8.90
N ARG A 285 -13.57 8.30 -10.18
CA ARG A 285 -14.14 7.03 -10.67
C ARG A 285 -13.31 5.84 -10.19
N SER A 286 -11.99 5.91 -10.26
CA SER A 286 -11.10 4.85 -9.77
C SER A 286 -11.31 4.58 -8.27
N VAL A 287 -11.40 5.63 -7.44
CA VAL A 287 -11.68 5.49 -6.00
C VAL A 287 -13.05 4.87 -5.75
N ALA A 288 -14.07 5.29 -6.50
CA ALA A 288 -15.41 4.71 -6.39
C ALA A 288 -15.41 3.22 -6.72
N LEU A 289 -14.74 2.82 -7.80
CA LEU A 289 -14.58 1.41 -8.18
C LEU A 289 -13.76 0.60 -7.17
N MET A 290 -12.67 1.15 -6.60
CA MET A 290 -11.92 0.47 -5.53
C MET A 290 -12.81 0.13 -4.34
N LYS A 291 -13.70 1.04 -3.95
CA LYS A 291 -14.67 0.81 -2.86
C LYS A 291 -15.75 -0.19 -3.26
N GLN A 292 -16.38 0.00 -4.42
CA GLN A 292 -17.45 -0.86 -4.92
C GLN A 292 -17.01 -2.32 -5.07
N LEU A 293 -15.81 -2.55 -5.60
CA LEU A 293 -15.25 -3.88 -5.82
C LEU A 293 -14.58 -4.47 -4.57
N GLY A 294 -14.45 -3.69 -3.50
CA GLY A 294 -13.78 -4.12 -2.27
C GLY A 294 -12.29 -4.42 -2.50
N ILE A 295 -11.61 -3.60 -3.28
CA ILE A 295 -10.20 -3.84 -3.62
C ILE A 295 -9.30 -3.74 -2.38
N VAL A 296 -9.51 -2.71 -1.55
CA VAL A 296 -8.62 -2.35 -0.45
C VAL A 296 -9.07 -2.93 0.89
N ASP A 297 -10.32 -2.72 1.29
CA ASP A 297 -10.81 -2.92 2.65
C ASP A 297 -11.92 -3.97 2.78
N SER A 298 -11.90 -4.96 1.91
CA SER A 298 -12.73 -6.17 2.00
C SER A 298 -11.98 -7.33 2.65
N GLY A 299 -12.60 -8.51 2.68
CA GLY A 299 -11.96 -9.75 3.13
C GLY A 299 -11.34 -9.60 4.52
N ASP A 300 -10.06 -9.98 4.64
CA ASP A 300 -9.34 -9.93 5.92
C ASP A 300 -9.20 -8.51 6.48
N ALA A 301 -9.09 -7.50 5.61
CA ALA A 301 -8.95 -6.10 6.02
C ALA A 301 -10.21 -5.53 6.69
N ALA A 302 -11.39 -6.09 6.43
CA ALA A 302 -12.64 -5.64 7.03
C ALA A 302 -12.63 -5.73 8.58
N THR A 303 -11.90 -6.69 9.12
CA THR A 303 -11.80 -6.94 10.57
C THR A 303 -10.41 -6.67 11.13
N LEU A 304 -9.37 -6.93 10.35
CA LEU A 304 -7.97 -6.84 10.80
C LEU A 304 -7.30 -5.51 10.45
N GLY A 305 -7.97 -4.68 9.65
CA GLY A 305 -7.45 -3.42 9.13
C GLY A 305 -6.78 -3.56 7.76
N ILE A 306 -6.69 -2.45 7.02
CA ILE A 306 -5.97 -2.38 5.75
C ILE A 306 -4.52 -2.85 5.98
N GLY A 307 -3.94 -3.52 5.00
CA GLY A 307 -2.60 -4.11 5.14
C GLY A 307 -2.62 -5.58 5.55
N ALA A 308 -3.78 -6.11 5.97
CA ALA A 308 -3.93 -7.45 6.52
C ALA A 308 -3.49 -8.55 5.54
N MET A 309 -2.84 -9.59 6.12
CA MET A 309 -2.44 -10.80 5.41
C MET A 309 -2.59 -12.01 6.34
N LYS A 310 -2.94 -13.17 5.75
CA LYS A 310 -3.01 -14.46 6.45
C LYS A 310 -2.13 -15.51 5.77
N PRO A 311 -1.38 -16.32 6.53
CA PRO A 311 -0.53 -17.38 5.97
C PRO A 311 -1.31 -18.37 5.11
N GLU A 312 -2.54 -18.71 5.52
CA GLU A 312 -3.40 -19.68 4.84
C GLU A 312 -3.75 -19.22 3.42
N ARG A 313 -3.97 -17.90 3.24
CA ARG A 313 -4.28 -17.33 1.93
C ARG A 313 -3.04 -17.23 1.04
N VAL A 314 -1.88 -16.93 1.61
CA VAL A 314 -0.59 -16.98 0.90
C VAL A 314 -0.35 -18.40 0.38
N LYS A 315 -0.59 -19.40 1.23
CA LYS A 315 -0.45 -20.82 0.86
C LYS A 315 -1.46 -21.25 -0.21
N ASP A 316 -2.75 -20.91 -0.05
CA ASP A 316 -3.79 -21.21 -1.05
C ASP A 316 -3.43 -20.67 -2.43
N PHE A 317 -2.99 -19.42 -2.48
CA PHE A 317 -2.59 -18.82 -3.75
C PHE A 317 -1.34 -19.50 -4.33
N HIS A 318 -0.34 -19.82 -3.52
CA HIS A 318 0.84 -20.56 -3.98
C HIS A 318 0.46 -21.95 -4.53
N ASP A 319 -0.41 -22.68 -3.82
CA ASP A 319 -0.84 -24.01 -4.26
C ASP A 319 -1.59 -23.95 -5.61
N LYS A 320 -2.37 -22.90 -5.86
CA LYS A 320 -2.98 -22.63 -7.18
C LYS A 320 -1.93 -22.42 -8.27
N MET A 321 -0.88 -21.67 -7.94
CA MET A 321 0.20 -21.42 -8.91
C MET A 321 1.05 -22.68 -9.18
N VAL A 322 1.20 -23.56 -8.20
CA VAL A 322 1.81 -24.87 -8.40
C VAL A 322 0.94 -25.74 -9.33
N ARG A 323 -0.39 -25.79 -9.10
CA ARG A 323 -1.30 -26.50 -10.01
C ARG A 323 -1.30 -25.92 -11.43
N ALA A 324 -1.15 -24.62 -11.54
CA ALA A 324 -1.02 -23.93 -12.84
C ALA A 324 0.34 -24.14 -13.52
N GLY A 325 1.28 -24.84 -12.87
CA GLY A 325 2.60 -25.14 -13.42
C GLY A 325 3.61 -24.00 -13.38
N LEU A 326 3.34 -22.92 -12.63
CA LEU A 326 4.27 -21.80 -12.49
C LEU A 326 5.42 -22.14 -11.53
N TYR A 327 5.14 -22.94 -10.51
CA TYR A 327 6.12 -23.40 -9.52
C TYR A 327 6.05 -24.91 -9.36
N LYS A 328 7.18 -25.52 -8.95
CA LYS A 328 7.19 -26.92 -8.51
C LYS A 328 6.82 -27.00 -7.02
N PRO A 329 6.25 -28.13 -6.55
CA PRO A 329 6.07 -28.36 -5.12
C PRO A 329 7.39 -28.21 -4.35
N GLY A 330 7.39 -27.38 -3.29
CA GLY A 330 8.56 -27.12 -2.45
C GLY A 330 9.63 -26.16 -3.04
N GLU A 331 9.40 -25.60 -4.23
CA GLU A 331 10.33 -24.65 -4.85
C GLU A 331 10.37 -23.29 -4.15
N VAL A 332 9.29 -22.91 -3.46
CA VAL A 332 9.17 -21.68 -2.69
C VAL A 332 8.98 -22.00 -1.22
N ASP A 333 9.90 -21.55 -0.38
CA ASP A 333 9.72 -21.58 1.08
C ASP A 333 8.75 -20.47 1.52
N LEU A 334 7.50 -20.84 1.78
CA LEU A 334 6.43 -19.90 2.14
C LEU A 334 6.69 -19.14 3.44
N SER A 335 7.52 -19.68 4.36
CA SER A 335 7.91 -18.99 5.58
C SER A 335 8.76 -17.75 5.31
N GLN A 336 9.35 -17.68 4.12
CA GLN A 336 10.19 -16.59 3.67
C GLN A 336 9.45 -15.51 2.87
N VAL A 337 8.21 -15.74 2.47
CA VAL A 337 7.46 -14.84 1.57
C VAL A 337 7.00 -13.58 2.27
N ALA A 338 6.41 -13.71 3.45
CA ALA A 338 5.81 -12.61 4.19
C ALA A 338 6.07 -12.70 5.70
N THR A 339 6.09 -11.56 6.36
CA THR A 339 6.00 -11.45 7.82
C THR A 339 4.69 -10.77 8.20
N TYR A 340 4.06 -11.26 9.26
CA TYR A 340 2.78 -10.75 9.76
C TYR A 340 2.96 -9.83 10.97
N GLN A 341 4.20 -9.51 11.32
CA GLN A 341 4.58 -8.76 12.52
C GLN A 341 4.01 -7.33 12.55
N PHE A 342 3.76 -6.72 11.39
CA PHE A 342 3.42 -5.30 11.26
C PHE A 342 1.96 -5.05 10.88
N VAL A 343 1.18 -6.10 10.68
CA VAL A 343 -0.21 -6.06 10.20
C VAL A 343 -1.13 -6.85 11.11
N ASN A 344 -2.44 -6.85 10.84
CA ASN A 344 -3.46 -7.60 11.59
C ASN A 344 -3.71 -7.07 13.02
N HIS A 345 -3.34 -5.82 13.30
CA HIS A 345 -3.49 -5.18 14.62
C HIS A 345 -4.66 -4.19 14.69
N GLY A 346 -5.54 -4.16 13.68
CA GLY A 346 -6.70 -3.28 13.64
C GLY A 346 -6.35 -1.80 13.42
N VAL A 347 -5.13 -1.48 12.98
CA VAL A 347 -4.72 -0.09 12.69
C VAL A 347 -5.70 0.50 11.67
N GLY A 348 -6.20 1.71 11.96
CA GLY A 348 -7.12 2.44 11.08
C GLY A 348 -8.59 2.01 11.15
N VAL A 349 -8.96 0.90 11.81
CA VAL A 349 -10.35 0.42 11.89
C VAL A 349 -11.26 1.43 12.57
N ASP A 350 -10.87 1.97 13.72
CA ASP A 350 -11.66 2.98 14.44
C ASP A 350 -11.65 4.34 13.72
N LEU A 351 -10.55 4.70 13.06
CA LEU A 351 -10.50 5.88 12.20
C LEU A 351 -11.50 5.78 11.05
N LYS A 352 -11.58 4.61 10.39
CA LYS A 352 -12.57 4.35 9.34
C LYS A 352 -13.98 4.56 9.86
N LYS A 353 -14.37 3.92 10.97
CA LYS A 353 -15.70 4.08 11.60
C LYS A 353 -16.02 5.54 11.87
N LYS A 354 -15.06 6.29 12.42
CA LYS A 354 -15.22 7.72 12.69
C LYS A 354 -15.49 8.54 11.43
N LEU A 355 -14.73 8.26 10.34
CA LEU A 355 -14.88 8.98 9.07
C LEU A 355 -16.19 8.62 8.34
N GLU A 356 -16.66 7.38 8.45
CA GLU A 356 -17.95 6.94 7.92
C GLU A 356 -19.13 7.52 8.70
N GLY A 357 -19.04 7.60 10.02
CA GLY A 357 -20.09 8.17 10.88
C GLY A 357 -20.17 9.70 10.85
N ALA A 358 -19.17 10.39 10.31
CA ALA A 358 -19.15 11.84 10.16
C ALA A 358 -19.75 12.35 8.81
N ARG A 359 -20.19 11.46 7.95
CA ARG A 359 -20.85 11.72 6.66
C ARG A 359 -22.34 11.57 6.77
#